data_a3d39b9ab6f122846daa5cf51e8533eb
#
_entry.id   a3d39b9ab6f122846daa5cf51e8533eb
#
_cell.length_a   1.000
_cell.length_b   1.000
_cell.length_c   1.000
_cell.angle_alpha   90.00
_cell.angle_beta   90.00
_cell.angle_gamma   90.00
#
_symmetry.space_group_name_H-M   'P 1'
#
loop_
_entity.id
_entity.type
_entity.pdbx_description
1 polymer ?
#
loop_
_entity_poly.entity_id
_entity_poly.type
_entity_poly.pdbx_seq_one_letter_code
_entity_poly.pdbx_strand_id
1 'polypeptide(L)'
;MSMNKQIIQVINPNTSLAMTETIGTAARAVAAGNTEILAVCPQQGVPSIEGHFDEAIAAIGVLEQIKAGREQGAQGHVIACFGDPGLLAARELAQGPVVGIAEAAMHMATMVATRFSIVTTLPRTVIIARHLLRQYGFEHHCTAVHAIDLPVLALEDGSGIAQEKVRQRCIQAIREDDSGAIVLGCGGMADLARELTHELGVPVIDGVGAAVKMVESLLALGLNTSKHGDLDYPIRKKLSGQFERLN
;
A
#
# COMPACT_ATOMS: atom_id res chain seq x y z
N MET A 1 -8.51 -31.91 -0.70
CA MET A 1 -7.32 -31.44 0.04
C MET A 1 -7.72 -30.18 0.78
N SER A 2 -7.64 -30.15 2.11
CA SER A 2 -7.83 -28.90 2.89
C SER A 2 -6.73 -27.93 2.46
N MET A 3 -7.09 -26.81 1.83
CA MET A 3 -6.11 -25.76 1.57
C MET A 3 -5.65 -25.23 2.94
N ASN A 4 -4.34 -25.24 3.19
CA ASN A 4 -3.79 -24.66 4.40
C ASN A 4 -4.19 -23.19 4.48
N LYS A 5 -4.74 -22.79 5.63
CA LYS A 5 -5.06 -21.39 5.91
C LYS A 5 -3.77 -20.58 5.92
N GLN A 6 -3.74 -19.47 5.22
CA GLN A 6 -2.61 -18.54 5.21
C GLN A 6 -3.03 -17.21 5.83
N ILE A 7 -2.13 -16.57 6.56
CA ILE A 7 -2.36 -15.28 7.20
C ILE A 7 -1.54 -14.22 6.47
N ILE A 8 -2.21 -13.19 5.96
CA ILE A 8 -1.57 -12.02 5.37
C ILE A 8 -1.85 -10.83 6.29
N GLN A 9 -0.78 -10.23 6.80
CA GLN A 9 -0.87 -9.01 7.58
C GLN A 9 -0.92 -7.80 6.66
N VAL A 10 -1.92 -6.94 6.84
CA VAL A 10 -2.09 -5.67 6.12
C VAL A 10 -1.85 -4.54 7.10
N ILE A 11 -0.76 -3.83 6.93
CA ILE A 11 -0.28 -2.80 7.86
C ILE A 11 -0.66 -1.43 7.33
N ASN A 12 -1.59 -0.74 8.00
CA ASN A 12 -1.72 0.70 7.87
C ASN A 12 -0.60 1.37 8.67
N PRO A 13 0.36 2.08 8.05
CA PRO A 13 1.52 2.60 8.78
C PRO A 13 1.25 3.85 9.64
N ASN A 14 0.07 4.44 9.55
CA ASN A 14 -0.38 5.51 10.46
C ASN A 14 -1.19 4.94 11.64
N THR A 15 -1.58 5.80 12.60
CA THR A 15 -2.27 5.38 13.82
C THR A 15 -3.81 5.45 13.73
N SER A 16 -4.41 5.73 12.55
CA SER A 16 -5.87 5.78 12.38
C SER A 16 -6.49 4.38 12.40
N LEU A 17 -7.29 4.08 13.42
CA LEU A 17 -8.06 2.84 13.49
C LEU A 17 -9.17 2.79 12.43
N ALA A 18 -9.81 3.92 12.14
CA ALA A 18 -10.85 4.00 11.11
C ALA A 18 -10.28 3.65 9.72
N MET A 19 -9.14 4.23 9.35
CA MET A 19 -8.45 3.91 8.10
C MET A 19 -7.98 2.45 8.05
N THR A 20 -7.52 1.90 9.17
CA THR A 20 -7.13 0.50 9.26
C THR A 20 -8.30 -0.43 8.98
N GLU A 21 -9.50 -0.11 9.47
CA GLU A 21 -10.70 -0.90 9.20
C GLU A 21 -11.16 -0.78 7.73
N THR A 22 -11.12 0.41 7.15
CA THR A 22 -11.40 0.62 5.70
C THR A 22 -10.45 -0.20 4.85
N ILE A 23 -9.15 -0.11 5.10
CA ILE A 23 -8.10 -0.89 4.42
C ILE A 23 -8.32 -2.40 4.61
N GLY A 24 -8.61 -2.82 5.84
CA GLY A 24 -8.88 -4.22 6.17
C GLY A 24 -10.11 -4.77 5.44
N THR A 25 -11.16 -3.96 5.31
CA THR A 25 -12.37 -4.32 4.58
C THR A 25 -12.09 -4.50 3.09
N ALA A 26 -11.35 -3.57 2.47
CA ALA A 26 -10.92 -3.68 1.08
C ALA A 26 -10.04 -4.93 0.84
N ALA A 27 -9.11 -5.20 1.74
CA ALA A 27 -8.25 -6.39 1.69
C ALA A 27 -9.05 -7.69 1.78
N ARG A 28 -9.98 -7.79 2.75
CA ARG A 28 -10.87 -8.96 2.92
C ARG A 28 -11.79 -9.19 1.72
N ALA A 29 -12.23 -8.11 1.06
CA ALA A 29 -13.13 -8.21 -0.11
C ALA A 29 -12.48 -8.92 -1.32
N VAL A 30 -11.16 -8.92 -1.41
CA VAL A 30 -10.42 -9.56 -2.51
C VAL A 30 -9.70 -10.84 -2.08
N ALA A 31 -9.54 -11.09 -0.79
CA ALA A 31 -8.81 -12.23 -0.27
C ALA A 31 -9.43 -13.58 -0.73
N ALA A 32 -8.58 -14.56 -1.01
CA ALA A 32 -9.01 -15.92 -1.31
C ALA A 32 -9.64 -16.58 -0.08
N GLY A 33 -10.51 -17.58 -0.28
CA GLY A 33 -11.25 -18.25 0.81
C GLY A 33 -10.37 -18.94 1.87
N ASN A 34 -9.10 -19.19 1.58
CA ASN A 34 -8.11 -19.72 2.50
C ASN A 34 -7.17 -18.68 3.07
N THR A 35 -7.36 -17.39 2.74
CA THR A 35 -6.56 -16.27 3.24
C THR A 35 -7.28 -15.56 4.37
N GLU A 36 -6.64 -15.48 5.52
CA GLU A 36 -7.05 -14.61 6.64
C GLU A 36 -6.30 -13.29 6.56
N ILE A 37 -7.03 -12.17 6.64
CA ILE A 37 -6.46 -10.83 6.66
C ILE A 37 -6.36 -10.33 8.10
N LEU A 38 -5.12 -10.08 8.53
CA LEU A 38 -4.81 -9.42 9.79
C LEU A 38 -4.52 -7.93 9.52
N ALA A 39 -5.54 -7.09 9.62
CA ALA A 39 -5.40 -5.64 9.45
C ALA A 39 -4.94 -5.00 10.76
N VAL A 40 -3.83 -4.26 10.72
CA VAL A 40 -3.18 -3.66 11.91
C VAL A 40 -2.64 -2.28 11.63
N CYS A 41 -2.44 -1.49 12.69
CA CYS A 41 -1.68 -0.25 12.67
C CYS A 41 -0.81 -0.12 13.93
N PRO A 42 0.25 0.69 13.92
CA PRO A 42 1.03 0.99 15.11
C PRO A 42 0.20 1.77 16.13
N GLN A 43 0.48 1.55 17.41
CA GLN A 43 -0.15 2.32 18.50
C GLN A 43 0.45 3.72 18.66
N GLN A 44 1.68 3.91 18.19
CA GLN A 44 2.43 5.16 18.27
C GLN A 44 2.97 5.53 16.90
N GLY A 45 2.92 6.82 16.56
CA GLY A 45 3.37 7.30 15.27
C GLY A 45 2.62 8.56 14.84
N VAL A 46 2.42 8.71 13.55
CA VAL A 46 1.68 9.83 12.94
C VAL A 46 0.24 9.44 12.65
N PRO A 47 -0.73 10.35 12.82
CA PRO A 47 -2.14 10.06 12.53
C PRO A 47 -2.42 9.94 11.02
N SER A 48 -1.60 10.58 10.19
CA SER A 48 -1.62 10.49 8.72
C SER A 48 -0.21 10.63 8.17
N ILE A 49 0.02 10.15 6.94
CA ILE A 49 1.32 10.23 6.27
C ILE A 49 1.13 11.12 5.04
N GLU A 50 1.71 12.31 5.10
CA GLU A 50 1.51 13.36 4.10
C GLU A 50 2.84 13.96 3.61
N GLY A 51 3.97 13.47 4.08
CA GLY A 51 5.30 13.94 3.70
C GLY A 51 6.42 13.05 4.18
N HIS A 52 7.65 13.35 3.77
CA HIS A 52 8.85 12.58 4.09
C HIS A 52 9.14 12.45 5.59
N PHE A 53 8.79 13.49 6.38
CA PHE A 53 8.92 13.42 7.83
C PHE A 53 8.02 12.33 8.42
N ASP A 54 6.77 12.29 7.96
CA ASP A 54 5.79 11.30 8.42
C ASP A 54 6.19 9.89 7.98
N GLU A 55 6.72 9.73 6.75
CA GLU A 55 7.22 8.46 6.23
C GLU A 55 8.35 7.88 7.09
N ALA A 56 9.27 8.74 7.54
CA ALA A 56 10.39 8.29 8.38
C ALA A 56 9.92 7.75 9.73
N ILE A 57 8.89 8.37 10.35
CA ILE A 57 8.29 7.91 11.61
C ILE A 57 7.46 6.64 11.34
N ALA A 58 6.66 6.63 10.28
CA ALA A 58 5.81 5.51 9.90
C ALA A 58 6.61 4.24 9.61
N ALA A 59 7.81 4.35 9.02
CA ALA A 59 8.69 3.22 8.77
C ALA A 59 9.02 2.43 10.06
N ILE A 60 9.23 3.11 11.18
CA ILE A 60 9.48 2.45 12.48
C ILE A 60 8.27 1.63 12.90
N GLY A 61 7.06 2.20 12.80
CA GLY A 61 5.82 1.50 13.10
C GLY A 61 5.60 0.27 12.21
N VAL A 62 5.94 0.35 10.92
CA VAL A 62 5.92 -0.81 10.01
C VAL A 62 6.81 -1.93 10.52
N LEU A 63 8.06 -1.63 10.89
CA LEU A 63 9.01 -2.64 11.38
C LEU A 63 8.52 -3.34 12.66
N GLU A 64 7.89 -2.59 13.57
CA GLU A 64 7.26 -3.15 14.77
C GLU A 64 6.11 -4.09 14.42
N GLN A 65 5.25 -3.69 13.50
CA GLN A 65 4.14 -4.52 13.06
C GLN A 65 4.62 -5.78 12.32
N ILE A 66 5.67 -5.72 11.52
CA ILE A 66 6.28 -6.92 10.90
C ILE A 66 6.71 -7.93 11.97
N LYS A 67 7.40 -7.48 13.03
CA LYS A 67 7.80 -8.37 14.13
C LYS A 67 6.57 -9.01 14.82
N ALA A 68 5.59 -8.20 15.20
CA ALA A 68 4.37 -8.66 15.83
C ALA A 68 3.58 -9.64 14.94
N GLY A 69 3.49 -9.37 13.64
CA GLY A 69 2.80 -10.22 12.67
C GLY A 69 3.47 -11.60 12.53
N ARG A 70 4.80 -11.64 12.53
CA ARG A 70 5.55 -12.92 12.53
C ARG A 70 5.22 -13.77 13.75
N GLU A 71 5.14 -13.17 14.94
CA GLU A 71 4.77 -13.87 16.18
C GLU A 71 3.33 -14.40 16.13
N GLN A 72 2.45 -13.73 15.36
CA GLN A 72 1.07 -14.14 15.12
C GLN A 72 0.91 -15.12 13.95
N GLY A 73 2.02 -15.54 13.32
CA GLY A 73 2.02 -16.51 12.23
C GLY A 73 1.70 -15.94 10.85
N ALA A 74 1.82 -14.61 10.65
CA ALA A 74 1.69 -14.00 9.33
C ALA A 74 2.78 -14.52 8.39
N GLN A 75 2.35 -15.01 7.22
CA GLN A 75 3.22 -15.60 6.21
C GLN A 75 3.60 -14.60 5.11
N GLY A 76 2.83 -13.51 4.96
CA GLY A 76 3.11 -12.42 4.04
C GLY A 76 2.58 -11.10 4.59
N HIS A 77 3.08 -10.00 4.05
CA HIS A 77 2.81 -8.67 4.59
C HIS A 77 2.51 -7.67 3.47
N VAL A 78 1.59 -6.75 3.72
CA VAL A 78 1.27 -5.62 2.85
C VAL A 78 1.51 -4.32 3.62
N ILE A 79 2.22 -3.36 3.04
CA ILE A 79 2.35 -2.00 3.58
C ILE A 79 1.32 -1.12 2.89
N ALA A 80 0.27 -0.73 3.62
CA ALA A 80 -0.92 -0.09 3.05
C ALA A 80 -0.84 1.46 3.07
N CYS A 81 0.25 2.01 2.55
CA CYS A 81 0.43 3.44 2.30
C CYS A 81 1.11 3.65 0.95
N PHE A 82 0.66 4.60 0.16
CA PHE A 82 1.21 4.86 -1.18
C PHE A 82 2.58 5.58 -1.17
N GLY A 83 3.25 5.61 -0.04
CA GLY A 83 4.66 5.97 0.12
C GLY A 83 5.56 4.74 0.29
N ASP A 84 4.98 3.55 0.45
CA ASP A 84 5.68 2.29 0.77
C ASP A 84 6.74 2.45 1.87
N PRO A 85 6.42 3.13 3.01
CA PRO A 85 7.42 3.51 4.01
C PRO A 85 8.09 2.28 4.62
N GLY A 86 9.43 2.27 4.60
CA GLY A 86 10.23 1.20 5.19
C GLY A 86 10.20 -0.14 4.46
N LEU A 87 9.72 -0.20 3.19
CA LEU A 87 9.52 -1.46 2.45
C LEU A 87 10.78 -2.34 2.40
N LEU A 88 11.95 -1.79 2.08
CA LEU A 88 13.19 -2.58 2.02
C LEU A 88 13.60 -3.09 3.40
N ALA A 89 13.51 -2.26 4.44
CA ALA A 89 13.81 -2.67 5.81
C ALA A 89 12.81 -3.73 6.34
N ALA A 90 11.53 -3.63 5.94
CA ALA A 90 10.52 -4.65 6.22
C ALA A 90 10.86 -5.98 5.53
N ARG A 91 11.37 -5.95 4.29
CA ARG A 91 11.86 -7.12 3.57
C ARG A 91 13.06 -7.78 4.26
N GLU A 92 13.99 -7.00 4.84
CA GLU A 92 15.06 -7.57 5.66
C GLU A 92 14.52 -8.32 6.89
N LEU A 93 13.51 -7.78 7.58
CA LEU A 93 12.96 -8.38 8.80
C LEU A 93 12.05 -9.60 8.51
N ALA A 94 11.22 -9.53 7.47
CA ALA A 94 10.25 -10.55 7.16
C ALA A 94 10.92 -11.76 6.48
N GLN A 95 10.44 -12.98 6.80
CA GLN A 95 10.78 -14.16 6.04
C GLN A 95 9.96 -14.27 4.77
N GLY A 96 8.64 -14.04 4.88
CA GLY A 96 7.69 -14.08 3.78
C GLY A 96 7.77 -12.83 2.89
N PRO A 97 6.96 -12.79 1.81
CA PRO A 97 6.91 -11.64 0.92
C PRO A 97 6.37 -10.39 1.63
N VAL A 98 6.96 -9.25 1.34
CA VAL A 98 6.45 -7.93 1.74
C VAL A 98 6.22 -7.10 0.47
N VAL A 99 4.99 -6.63 0.29
CA VAL A 99 4.57 -5.86 -0.88
C VAL A 99 4.00 -4.51 -0.43
N GLY A 100 4.51 -3.44 -1.00
CA GLY A 100 3.95 -2.09 -0.84
C GLY A 100 2.79 -1.86 -1.79
N ILE A 101 1.80 -1.07 -1.38
CA ILE A 101 0.62 -0.84 -2.23
C ILE A 101 0.93 0.05 -3.45
N ALA A 102 1.92 0.93 -3.37
CA ALA A 102 2.34 1.73 -4.52
C ALA A 102 3.05 0.84 -5.56
N GLU A 103 4.00 0.01 -5.13
CA GLU A 103 4.68 -0.97 -5.99
C GLU A 103 3.66 -1.89 -6.67
N ALA A 104 2.73 -2.47 -5.90
CA ALA A 104 1.70 -3.38 -6.42
C ALA A 104 0.78 -2.73 -7.44
N ALA A 105 0.29 -1.52 -7.15
CA ALA A 105 -0.63 -0.82 -8.04
C ALA A 105 0.03 -0.46 -9.38
N MET A 106 1.28 -0.02 -9.37
CA MET A 106 2.03 0.29 -10.59
C MET A 106 2.27 -0.95 -11.44
N HIS A 107 2.64 -2.08 -10.82
CA HIS A 107 2.74 -3.36 -11.54
C HIS A 107 1.42 -3.78 -12.17
N MET A 108 0.31 -3.76 -11.42
CA MET A 108 -1.01 -4.12 -11.96
C MET A 108 -1.46 -3.20 -13.09
N ALA A 109 -1.21 -1.89 -12.96
CA ALA A 109 -1.56 -0.92 -14.00
C ALA A 109 -0.88 -1.24 -15.33
N THR A 110 0.41 -1.60 -15.33
CA THR A 110 1.15 -1.93 -16.56
C THR A 110 0.75 -3.27 -17.17
N MET A 111 0.07 -4.15 -16.43
CA MET A 111 -0.48 -5.40 -16.98
C MET A 111 -1.80 -5.20 -17.75
N VAL A 112 -2.52 -4.11 -17.48
CA VAL A 112 -3.85 -3.85 -18.07
C VAL A 112 -3.90 -2.62 -18.97
N ALA A 113 -2.86 -1.76 -18.91
CA ALA A 113 -2.73 -0.58 -19.76
C ALA A 113 -1.25 -0.28 -20.04
N THR A 114 -0.94 0.27 -21.21
CA THR A 114 0.42 0.71 -21.53
C THR A 114 0.82 1.98 -20.80
N ARG A 115 -0.18 2.80 -20.44
CA ARG A 115 -0.01 4.07 -19.73
C ARG A 115 -1.09 4.23 -18.67
N PHE A 116 -0.73 4.80 -17.53
CA PHE A 116 -1.65 5.10 -16.43
C PHE A 116 -1.39 6.48 -15.85
N SER A 117 -2.37 7.02 -15.13
CA SER A 117 -2.21 8.19 -14.29
C SER A 117 -2.45 7.84 -12.83
N ILE A 118 -1.82 8.59 -11.91
CA ILE A 118 -2.00 8.44 -10.46
C ILE A 118 -2.84 9.60 -9.95
N VAL A 119 -3.84 9.30 -9.11
CA VAL A 119 -4.62 10.29 -8.38
C VAL A 119 -4.36 10.14 -6.89
N THR A 120 -3.69 11.13 -6.29
CA THR A 120 -3.30 11.16 -4.87
C THR A 120 -3.98 12.30 -4.10
N THR A 121 -3.71 12.45 -2.81
CA THR A 121 -4.40 13.38 -1.90
C THR A 121 -3.87 14.80 -2.00
N LEU A 122 -2.64 15.05 -1.60
CA LEU A 122 -2.05 16.40 -1.49
C LEU A 122 -1.06 16.69 -2.62
N PRO A 123 -0.87 17.96 -3.01
CA PRO A 123 0.15 18.33 -3.99
C PRO A 123 1.56 17.89 -3.60
N ARG A 124 1.89 17.88 -2.30
CA ARG A 124 3.20 17.46 -1.80
C ARG A 124 3.44 15.95 -1.95
N THR A 125 2.40 15.11 -1.94
CA THR A 125 2.53 13.66 -2.14
C THR A 125 2.74 13.28 -3.62
N VAL A 126 2.50 14.20 -4.56
CA VAL A 126 2.85 14.04 -5.98
C VAL A 126 4.36 13.78 -6.15
N ILE A 127 5.20 14.47 -5.38
CA ILE A 127 6.66 14.28 -5.44
C ILE A 127 7.05 12.90 -4.93
N ILE A 128 6.41 12.42 -3.86
CA ILE A 128 6.62 11.07 -3.32
C ILE A 128 6.28 10.02 -4.39
N ALA A 129 5.10 10.12 -5.01
CA ALA A 129 4.69 9.21 -6.07
C ALA A 129 5.68 9.21 -7.27
N ARG A 130 6.21 10.38 -7.65
CA ARG A 130 7.24 10.48 -8.71
C ARG A 130 8.56 9.83 -8.32
N HIS A 131 8.98 9.90 -7.06
CA HIS A 131 10.16 9.19 -6.56
C HIS A 131 9.95 7.67 -6.64
N LEU A 132 8.79 7.16 -6.25
CA LEU A 132 8.45 5.74 -6.34
C LEU A 132 8.38 5.25 -7.78
N LEU A 133 7.81 6.04 -8.70
CA LEU A 133 7.81 5.72 -10.13
C LEU A 133 9.22 5.50 -10.68
N ARG A 134 10.18 6.33 -10.28
CA ARG A 134 11.60 6.15 -10.66
C ARG A 134 12.22 4.93 -10.00
N GLN A 135 12.00 4.79 -8.69
CA GLN A 135 12.55 3.69 -7.91
C GLN A 135 12.10 2.32 -8.44
N TYR A 136 10.83 2.21 -8.85
CA TYR A 136 10.24 0.97 -9.37
C TYR A 136 10.34 0.82 -10.89
N GLY A 137 10.86 1.83 -11.60
CA GLY A 137 11.08 1.77 -13.05
C GLY A 137 9.81 2.04 -13.89
N PHE A 138 8.77 2.64 -13.32
CA PHE A 138 7.50 2.92 -14.01
C PHE A 138 7.34 4.36 -14.53
N GLU A 139 8.38 5.19 -14.47
CA GLU A 139 8.31 6.61 -14.87
C GLU A 139 7.80 6.79 -16.31
N HIS A 140 8.19 5.89 -17.23
CA HIS A 140 7.77 5.95 -18.63
C HIS A 140 6.35 5.44 -18.88
N HIS A 141 5.75 4.74 -17.93
CA HIS A 141 4.38 4.24 -18.00
C HIS A 141 3.37 5.21 -17.36
N CYS A 142 3.82 6.07 -16.45
CA CYS A 142 2.96 7.06 -15.80
C CYS A 142 2.91 8.35 -16.60
N THR A 143 1.73 8.69 -17.10
CA THR A 143 1.51 9.94 -17.86
C THR A 143 1.54 11.15 -16.95
N ALA A 144 0.82 11.10 -15.84
CA ALA A 144 0.72 12.19 -14.88
C ALA A 144 0.42 11.71 -13.47
N VAL A 145 0.75 12.56 -12.50
CA VAL A 145 0.38 12.38 -11.09
C VAL A 145 -0.41 13.61 -10.66
N HIS A 146 -1.64 13.40 -10.23
CA HIS A 146 -2.59 14.42 -9.86
C HIS A 146 -2.92 14.38 -8.38
N ALA A 147 -3.20 15.53 -7.78
CA ALA A 147 -3.69 15.65 -6.42
C ALA A 147 -5.12 16.19 -6.39
N ILE A 148 -5.91 15.76 -5.39
CA ILE A 148 -7.26 16.29 -5.13
C ILE A 148 -7.23 17.48 -4.17
N ASP A 149 -6.06 17.80 -3.62
CA ASP A 149 -5.83 18.88 -2.65
C ASP A 149 -6.72 18.77 -1.39
N LEU A 150 -6.71 17.57 -0.80
CA LEU A 150 -7.34 17.29 0.49
C LEU A 150 -6.38 16.52 1.41
N PRO A 151 -6.41 16.80 2.73
CA PRO A 151 -5.68 15.99 3.71
C PRO A 151 -6.13 14.52 3.69
N VAL A 152 -5.23 13.61 4.04
CA VAL A 152 -5.50 12.17 4.03
C VAL A 152 -6.71 11.81 4.90
N LEU A 153 -6.84 12.42 6.10
CA LEU A 153 -7.95 12.13 7.01
C LEU A 153 -9.33 12.64 6.52
N ALA A 154 -9.36 13.54 5.52
CA ALA A 154 -10.63 13.94 4.91
C ALA A 154 -11.31 12.80 4.12
N LEU A 155 -10.60 11.74 3.82
CA LEU A 155 -11.19 10.52 3.22
C LEU A 155 -12.12 9.77 4.19
N GLU A 156 -11.98 10.03 5.50
CA GLU A 156 -12.71 9.34 6.57
C GLU A 156 -13.88 10.16 7.15
N ASP A 157 -14.10 11.39 6.67
CA ASP A 157 -15.07 12.32 7.28
C ASP A 157 -16.54 11.95 7.07
N GLY A 158 -16.83 10.96 6.22
CA GLY A 158 -18.17 10.49 5.89
C GLY A 158 -19.05 11.48 5.12
N SER A 159 -18.52 12.65 4.73
CA SER A 159 -19.27 13.67 4.00
C SER A 159 -19.50 13.33 2.52
N GLY A 160 -18.72 12.42 1.96
CA GLY A 160 -18.71 12.11 0.54
C GLY A 160 -17.96 13.14 -0.34
N ILE A 161 -17.50 14.25 0.23
CA ILE A 161 -16.81 15.32 -0.52
C ILE A 161 -15.48 14.83 -1.09
N ALA A 162 -14.72 14.09 -0.29
CA ALA A 162 -13.42 13.56 -0.71
C ALA A 162 -13.60 12.54 -1.84
N GLN A 163 -14.57 11.64 -1.73
CA GLN A 163 -14.91 10.64 -2.74
C GLN A 163 -15.29 11.30 -4.07
N GLU A 164 -16.15 12.34 -4.02
CA GLU A 164 -16.52 13.09 -5.24
C GLU A 164 -15.32 13.81 -5.86
N LYS A 165 -14.42 14.39 -5.06
CA LYS A 165 -13.19 15.00 -5.60
C LYS A 165 -12.26 13.97 -6.27
N VAL A 166 -12.10 12.79 -5.67
CA VAL A 166 -11.35 11.67 -6.29
C VAL A 166 -11.99 11.32 -7.63
N ARG A 167 -13.31 11.12 -7.64
CA ARG A 167 -14.07 10.78 -8.84
C ARG A 167 -13.88 11.81 -9.96
N GLN A 168 -14.08 13.09 -9.65
CA GLN A 168 -13.92 14.18 -10.62
C GLN A 168 -12.48 14.26 -11.15
N ARG A 169 -11.49 14.07 -10.28
CA ARG A 169 -10.09 14.08 -10.71
C ARG A 169 -9.73 12.90 -11.59
N CYS A 170 -10.29 11.70 -11.32
CA CYS A 170 -10.13 10.54 -12.19
C CYS A 170 -10.73 10.78 -13.59
N ILE A 171 -11.95 11.33 -13.67
CA ILE A 171 -12.59 11.69 -14.94
C ILE A 171 -11.72 12.68 -15.73
N GLN A 172 -11.22 13.68 -15.03
CA GLN A 172 -10.37 14.71 -15.65
C GLN A 172 -9.04 14.12 -16.14
N ALA A 173 -8.38 13.27 -15.33
CA ALA A 173 -7.12 12.63 -15.70
C ALA A 173 -7.25 11.77 -16.97
N ILE A 174 -8.32 10.98 -17.09
CA ILE A 174 -8.57 10.17 -18.30
C ILE A 174 -8.65 11.06 -19.54
N ARG A 175 -9.35 12.19 -19.45
CA ARG A 175 -9.54 13.11 -20.58
C ARG A 175 -8.28 13.89 -20.96
N GLU A 176 -7.49 14.27 -19.96
CA GLU A 176 -6.32 15.13 -20.16
C GLU A 176 -5.06 14.34 -20.53
N ASP A 177 -4.90 13.13 -19.97
CA ASP A 177 -3.64 12.39 -20.01
C ASP A 177 -3.63 11.29 -21.07
N ASP A 178 -4.77 10.95 -21.67
CA ASP A 178 -4.92 9.79 -22.57
C ASP A 178 -4.41 8.49 -21.91
N SER A 179 -4.73 8.33 -20.63
CA SER A 179 -4.29 7.18 -19.83
C SER A 179 -5.31 6.06 -19.89
N GLY A 180 -4.83 4.83 -20.13
CA GLY A 180 -5.65 3.62 -20.21
C GLY A 180 -6.05 3.05 -18.85
N ALA A 181 -5.48 3.55 -17.75
CA ALA A 181 -5.81 3.15 -16.39
C ALA A 181 -5.54 4.29 -15.38
N ILE A 182 -6.19 4.22 -14.22
CA ILE A 182 -5.95 5.10 -13.07
C ILE A 182 -5.43 4.26 -11.90
N VAL A 183 -4.44 4.78 -11.20
CA VAL A 183 -3.96 4.25 -9.92
C VAL A 183 -4.41 5.19 -8.81
N LEU A 184 -5.07 4.64 -7.78
CA LEU A 184 -5.45 5.40 -6.58
C LEU A 184 -4.26 5.50 -5.63
N GLY A 185 -3.78 6.71 -5.41
CA GLY A 185 -2.56 7.04 -4.68
C GLY A 185 -2.74 7.18 -3.16
N CYS A 186 -3.67 6.45 -2.55
CA CYS A 186 -3.86 6.39 -1.09
C CYS A 186 -4.59 5.11 -0.70
N GLY A 187 -4.15 4.45 0.39
CA GLY A 187 -4.83 3.27 0.92
C GLY A 187 -6.27 3.54 1.39
N GLY A 188 -6.56 4.78 1.83
CA GLY A 188 -7.91 5.20 2.19
C GLY A 188 -8.89 5.38 1.02
N MET A 189 -8.46 5.18 -0.23
CA MET A 189 -9.31 5.21 -1.44
C MET A 189 -9.67 3.81 -1.95
N ALA A 190 -9.27 2.75 -1.26
CA ALA A 190 -9.35 1.38 -1.77
C ALA A 190 -10.78 0.92 -2.10
N ASP A 191 -11.77 1.39 -1.37
CA ASP A 191 -13.19 1.08 -1.56
C ASP A 191 -13.79 1.66 -2.83
N LEU A 192 -13.19 2.73 -3.39
CA LEU A 192 -13.70 3.45 -4.56
C LEU A 192 -13.37 2.76 -5.90
N ALA A 193 -12.35 1.92 -5.95
CA ALA A 193 -11.78 1.43 -7.21
C ALA A 193 -12.79 0.68 -8.09
N ARG A 194 -13.63 -0.16 -7.49
CA ARG A 194 -14.62 -0.97 -8.24
C ARG A 194 -15.70 -0.11 -8.87
N GLU A 195 -16.24 0.82 -8.11
CA GLU A 195 -17.28 1.74 -8.59
C GLU A 195 -16.73 2.62 -9.71
N LEU A 196 -15.58 3.22 -9.51
CA LEU A 196 -14.92 4.06 -10.50
C LEU A 196 -14.54 3.28 -11.77
N THR A 197 -14.10 2.03 -11.67
CA THR A 197 -13.83 1.19 -12.84
C THR A 197 -15.09 1.00 -13.68
N HIS A 198 -16.22 0.71 -13.04
CA HIS A 198 -17.51 0.54 -13.75
C HIS A 198 -17.98 1.84 -14.39
N GLU A 199 -17.87 2.94 -13.67
CA GLU A 199 -18.33 4.25 -14.13
C GLU A 199 -17.48 4.81 -15.27
N LEU A 200 -16.15 4.72 -15.14
CA LEU A 200 -15.21 5.36 -16.05
C LEU A 200 -14.91 4.50 -17.29
N GLY A 201 -15.25 3.21 -17.25
CA GLY A 201 -14.98 2.27 -18.35
C GLY A 201 -13.49 1.97 -18.57
N VAL A 202 -12.62 2.36 -17.65
CA VAL A 202 -11.19 2.03 -17.63
C VAL A 202 -10.81 1.42 -16.29
N PRO A 203 -9.77 0.55 -16.23
CA PRO A 203 -9.30 0.02 -14.95
C PRO A 203 -8.90 1.11 -13.97
N VAL A 204 -9.49 1.10 -12.78
CA VAL A 204 -9.06 1.91 -11.64
C VAL A 204 -8.47 0.95 -10.59
N ILE A 205 -7.18 1.09 -10.32
CA ILE A 205 -6.41 0.17 -9.51
C ILE A 205 -6.31 0.67 -8.08
N ASP A 206 -6.82 -0.13 -7.15
CA ASP A 206 -6.54 -0.03 -5.73
C ASP A 206 -5.27 -0.81 -5.39
N GLY A 207 -4.35 -0.16 -4.69
CA GLY A 207 -3.08 -0.78 -4.31
C GLY A 207 -3.23 -1.85 -3.22
N VAL A 208 -4.22 -1.74 -2.33
CA VAL A 208 -4.44 -2.71 -1.24
C VAL A 208 -4.83 -4.06 -1.82
N GLY A 209 -5.85 -4.08 -2.68
CA GLY A 209 -6.29 -5.30 -3.35
C GLY A 209 -5.20 -5.90 -4.24
N ALA A 210 -4.48 -5.06 -4.99
CA ALA A 210 -3.36 -5.47 -5.81
C ALA A 210 -2.26 -6.16 -4.98
N ALA A 211 -1.85 -5.56 -3.86
CA ALA A 211 -0.81 -6.09 -2.99
C ALA A 211 -1.22 -7.41 -2.31
N VAL A 212 -2.46 -7.53 -1.83
CA VAL A 212 -2.99 -8.78 -1.28
C VAL A 212 -2.88 -9.90 -2.30
N LYS A 213 -3.32 -9.67 -3.55
CA LYS A 213 -3.25 -10.69 -4.62
C LYS A 213 -1.81 -11.05 -5.01
N MET A 214 -0.90 -10.09 -5.02
CA MET A 214 0.52 -10.36 -5.25
C MET A 214 1.11 -11.21 -4.13
N VAL A 215 0.83 -10.90 -2.86
CA VAL A 215 1.30 -11.71 -1.73
C VAL A 215 0.73 -13.14 -1.81
N GLU A 216 -0.57 -13.29 -2.08
CA GLU A 216 -1.19 -14.61 -2.29
C GLU A 216 -0.49 -15.40 -3.39
N SER A 217 -0.18 -14.76 -4.52
CA SER A 217 0.50 -15.39 -5.65
C SER A 217 1.92 -15.82 -5.29
N LEU A 218 2.67 -14.97 -4.58
CA LEU A 218 4.04 -15.30 -4.13
C LEU A 218 4.03 -16.47 -3.15
N LEU A 219 3.10 -16.47 -2.19
CA LEU A 219 2.95 -17.58 -1.23
C LEU A 219 2.54 -18.88 -1.93
N ALA A 220 1.62 -18.82 -2.90
CA ALA A 220 1.20 -20.00 -3.66
C ALA A 220 2.33 -20.60 -4.51
N LEU A 221 3.27 -19.77 -4.98
CA LEU A 221 4.47 -20.19 -5.71
C LEU A 221 5.62 -20.62 -4.77
N GLY A 222 5.45 -20.50 -3.44
CA GLY A 222 6.50 -20.78 -2.47
C GLY A 222 7.65 -19.76 -2.48
N LEU A 223 7.39 -18.54 -2.98
CA LEU A 223 8.38 -17.49 -3.09
C LEU A 223 8.38 -16.61 -1.84
N ASN A 224 9.53 -16.52 -1.20
CA ASN A 224 9.78 -15.71 -0.02
C ASN A 224 10.76 -14.57 -0.34
N THR A 225 10.90 -13.61 0.57
CA THR A 225 11.95 -12.61 0.47
C THR A 225 13.32 -13.31 0.48
N SER A 226 14.18 -12.97 -0.47
CA SER A 226 15.55 -13.49 -0.52
C SER A 226 16.28 -13.17 0.78
N LYS A 227 16.94 -14.20 1.36
CA LYS A 227 17.84 -14.02 2.50
C LYS A 227 19.28 -14.20 2.07
N HIS A 228 19.59 -13.61 0.89
CA HIS A 228 20.92 -13.55 0.31
C HIS A 228 21.17 -12.14 -0.23
N GLY A 229 22.28 -11.55 0.12
CA GLY A 229 22.66 -10.19 -0.28
C GLY A 229 22.10 -9.10 0.64
N ASP A 230 21.60 -8.02 0.07
CA ASP A 230 21.16 -6.82 0.77
C ASP A 230 19.83 -6.99 1.55
N LEU A 231 19.02 -7.98 1.20
CA LEU A 231 17.79 -8.30 1.90
C LEU A 231 17.91 -9.44 2.92
N ASP A 232 19.15 -9.88 3.24
CA ASP A 232 19.37 -10.81 4.34
C ASP A 232 18.94 -10.18 5.67
N TYR A 233 18.80 -11.01 6.70
CA TYR A 233 18.38 -10.52 8.02
C TYR A 233 19.31 -9.40 8.51
N PRO A 234 18.77 -8.37 9.21
CA PRO A 234 19.58 -7.28 9.71
C PRO A 234 20.75 -7.79 10.57
N ILE A 235 21.93 -7.22 10.37
CA ILE A 235 23.11 -7.52 11.20
C ILE A 235 22.77 -7.18 12.65
N ARG A 236 22.89 -8.15 13.55
CA ARG A 236 22.57 -7.98 14.96
C ARG A 236 23.35 -6.84 15.58
N LYS A 237 22.64 -5.91 16.17
CA LYS A 237 23.16 -4.74 16.88
C LYS A 237 22.33 -4.55 18.15
N LYS A 238 22.97 -4.10 19.23
CA LYS A 238 22.23 -3.70 20.41
C LYS A 238 21.62 -2.33 20.20
N LEU A 239 20.32 -2.29 19.92
CA LEU A 239 19.56 -1.06 19.86
C LEU A 239 19.29 -0.54 21.27
N SER A 240 19.12 0.77 21.43
CA SER A 240 18.95 1.45 22.72
C SER A 240 17.73 2.38 22.74
N GLY A 241 17.27 2.70 23.93
CA GLY A 241 16.14 3.61 24.15
C GLY A 241 14.85 3.07 23.54
N GLN A 242 14.09 3.93 22.90
CA GLN A 242 12.81 3.56 22.27
C GLN A 242 12.92 2.48 21.17
N PHE A 243 14.13 2.23 20.66
CA PHE A 243 14.35 1.24 19.61
C PHE A 243 14.66 -0.16 20.18
N GLU A 244 14.81 -0.34 21.49
CA GLU A 244 15.06 -1.66 22.11
C GLU A 244 13.98 -2.67 21.76
N ARG A 245 12.76 -2.22 21.50
CA ARG A 245 11.62 -3.04 21.04
C ARG A 245 11.83 -3.66 19.65
N LEU A 246 12.81 -3.18 18.88
CA LEU A 246 13.20 -3.75 17.58
C LEU A 246 14.36 -4.77 17.68
N ASN A 247 14.93 -4.99 18.88
CA ASN A 247 15.97 -6.01 19.11
C ASN A 247 15.47 -7.43 18.85
#